data_d96c1ddbb61167abc9674f7dd87e71c0
#
_entry.id   d96c1ddbb61167abc9674f7dd87e71c0
#
_cell.length_a   1.000
_cell.length_b   1.000
_cell.length_c   1.000
_cell.angle_alpha   90.00
_cell.angle_beta   90.00
_cell.angle_gamma   90.00
#
_symmetry.space_group_name_H-M   'P 1'
#
loop_
_entity.id
_entity.type
_entity.pdbx_description
1 polymer ?
#
loop_
_entity_poly.entity_id
_entity_poly.type
_entity_poly.pdbx_seq_one_letter_code
_entity_poly.pdbx_strand_id
1 'polypeptide(L)'
;MLACECAYEPNFQTQEDLEEYRFIAHVKVKGVEAAAGIDSEWPIHQMNFELLELYKGAPIKEILVSGSHPSLEGWTSCDLVERADEEWIIFGYYDEHKKKLITGYCTRSKRIKRANGFENLKYPNQPTLKKKLQQVFDKKINKPTYEGAHIVYYPNGNKQVEEHYENGVLNGKRLLYYPNETLQSIQQYSNGAKTGKFKWYSDKEQLTKIETFKNNIPVDTTLIWHEIDTSYMSLKIYSDLNNVAMEEAKSILAKPSLWIQRIFNEQGELLSNITYYQNGIKNDEHLYFPDQKKEHIRYYYKNGTLRSELFKENGLNTGVYKDWDEQGKLLRSWEYDEKGEVIEGSRKDY
;
A
#
# COMPACT_ATOMS: atom_id res chain seq x y z
N MET A 1 -20.18 -3.51 3.41
CA MET A 1 -19.52 -2.20 3.25
C MET A 1 -18.03 -2.50 3.24
N LEU A 2 -17.38 -2.36 2.10
CA LEU A 2 -15.92 -2.45 2.03
C LEU A 2 -15.37 -1.23 2.76
N ALA A 3 -14.62 -1.44 3.82
CA ALA A 3 -13.90 -0.36 4.49
C ALA A 3 -12.83 0.17 3.53
N CYS A 4 -12.71 1.49 3.45
CA CYS A 4 -11.65 2.12 2.68
C CYS A 4 -10.34 1.97 3.44
N GLU A 5 -9.56 0.98 3.10
CA GLU A 5 -8.20 0.83 3.62
C GLU A 5 -7.22 1.57 2.72
N CYS A 6 -6.92 2.81 3.08
CA CYS A 6 -5.69 3.42 2.62
C CYS A 6 -4.55 2.89 3.49
N ALA A 7 -3.45 2.50 2.88
CA ALA A 7 -2.24 2.18 3.62
C ALA A 7 -1.91 3.35 4.55
N TYR A 8 -1.72 3.07 5.85
CA TYR A 8 -1.42 4.10 6.85
C TYR A 8 -0.13 4.81 6.42
N GLU A 9 -0.27 6.07 6.05
CA GLU A 9 0.86 6.85 5.59
C GLU A 9 1.69 7.34 6.77
N PRO A 10 3.01 7.04 6.80
CA PRO A 10 3.88 7.55 7.83
C PRO A 10 3.89 9.09 7.82
N ASN A 11 4.07 9.69 8.98
CA ASN A 11 4.29 11.13 9.10
C ASN A 11 5.50 11.54 8.24
N PHE A 12 5.31 12.45 7.30
CA PHE A 12 6.41 13.04 6.55
C PHE A 12 7.22 13.99 7.46
N GLN A 13 8.53 14.04 7.25
CA GLN A 13 9.45 14.92 7.96
C GLN A 13 10.33 15.74 7.01
N THR A 14 10.50 15.25 5.79
CA THR A 14 11.36 15.85 4.77
C THR A 14 10.60 16.05 3.46
N GLN A 15 11.21 16.78 2.52
CA GLN A 15 10.66 16.90 1.16
C GLN A 15 10.72 15.58 0.39
N GLU A 16 11.69 14.73 0.70
CA GLU A 16 11.84 13.40 0.10
C GLU A 16 10.66 12.48 0.44
N ASP A 17 10.10 12.60 1.65
CA ASP A 17 8.89 11.85 2.03
C ASP A 17 7.64 12.24 1.21
N LEU A 18 7.75 13.29 0.39
CA LEU A 18 6.69 13.88 -0.41
C LEU A 18 7.03 13.90 -1.91
N GLU A 19 8.04 13.15 -2.34
CA GLU A 19 8.50 13.16 -3.74
C GLU A 19 7.45 12.67 -4.73
N GLU A 20 6.59 11.73 -4.34
CA GLU A 20 5.51 11.21 -5.16
C GLU A 20 4.49 12.28 -5.56
N TYR A 21 4.30 13.31 -4.73
CA TYR A 21 3.37 14.39 -5.02
C TYR A 21 4.02 15.44 -5.91
N ARG A 22 3.35 15.79 -7.01
CA ARG A 22 3.76 16.87 -7.94
C ARG A 22 3.16 18.22 -7.59
N PHE A 23 2.15 18.23 -6.72
CA PHE A 23 1.45 19.41 -6.24
C PHE A 23 1.10 19.28 -4.76
N ILE A 24 1.45 20.27 -3.96
CA ILE A 24 1.05 20.36 -2.55
C ILE A 24 0.72 21.82 -2.27
N ALA A 25 -0.51 22.08 -1.83
CA ALA A 25 -0.97 23.44 -1.59
C ALA A 25 -2.04 23.51 -0.52
N HIS A 26 -2.12 24.68 0.14
CA HIS A 26 -3.25 25.13 0.90
C HIS A 26 -4.20 25.87 -0.01
N VAL A 27 -5.42 25.44 -0.09
CA VAL A 27 -6.44 25.95 -1.03
C VAL A 27 -7.75 26.26 -0.32
N LYS A 28 -8.53 27.17 -0.90
CA LYS A 28 -9.93 27.39 -0.54
C LYS A 28 -10.82 26.94 -1.70
N VAL A 29 -11.68 25.97 -1.42
CA VAL A 29 -12.58 25.40 -2.43
C VAL A 29 -13.57 26.45 -2.93
N LYS A 30 -13.74 26.56 -4.24
CA LYS A 30 -14.73 27.43 -4.92
C LYS A 30 -15.93 26.64 -5.39
N GLY A 31 -15.74 25.39 -5.78
CA GLY A 31 -16.80 24.53 -6.24
C GLY A 31 -16.28 23.23 -6.81
N VAL A 32 -17.20 22.34 -7.12
CA VAL A 32 -16.97 21.02 -7.69
C VAL A 32 -17.86 20.87 -8.92
N GLU A 33 -17.31 20.30 -9.99
CA GLU A 33 -18.03 20.04 -11.24
C GLU A 33 -17.63 18.69 -11.84
N ALA A 34 -18.44 18.20 -12.79
CA ALA A 34 -18.11 16.97 -13.50
C ALA A 34 -16.82 17.15 -14.32
N ALA A 35 -15.95 16.15 -14.30
CA ALA A 35 -14.71 16.16 -15.08
C ALA A 35 -15.03 15.90 -16.56
N ALA A 36 -15.10 16.98 -17.36
CA ALA A 36 -15.46 16.89 -18.77
C ALA A 36 -14.35 16.23 -19.60
N GLY A 37 -14.73 15.29 -20.48
CA GLY A 37 -13.83 14.70 -21.49
C GLY A 37 -12.76 13.75 -20.92
N ILE A 38 -12.92 13.26 -19.69
CA ILE A 38 -12.03 12.29 -19.08
C ILE A 38 -12.72 10.93 -19.03
N ASP A 39 -12.20 9.99 -19.83
CA ASP A 39 -12.62 8.59 -19.75
C ASP A 39 -11.95 7.92 -18.55
N SER A 40 -12.76 7.36 -17.66
CA SER A 40 -12.27 6.69 -16.46
C SER A 40 -13.23 5.60 -16.00
N GLU A 41 -12.70 4.42 -15.65
CA GLU A 41 -13.48 3.32 -15.05
C GLU A 41 -14.06 3.69 -13.69
N TRP A 42 -13.47 4.68 -13.00
CA TRP A 42 -13.90 5.14 -11.69
C TRP A 42 -14.45 6.57 -11.78
N PRO A 43 -15.42 6.93 -10.95
CA PRO A 43 -15.91 8.30 -10.87
C PRO A 43 -14.77 9.29 -10.62
N ILE A 44 -14.78 10.38 -11.36
CA ILE A 44 -13.83 11.49 -11.21
C ILE A 44 -14.60 12.80 -11.34
N HIS A 45 -14.27 13.74 -10.48
CA HIS A 45 -14.79 15.10 -10.56
C HIS A 45 -13.64 16.12 -10.55
N GLN A 46 -13.95 17.36 -10.89
CA GLN A 46 -12.99 18.47 -10.85
C GLN A 46 -13.31 19.37 -9.68
N MET A 47 -12.29 19.66 -8.86
CA MET A 47 -12.35 20.65 -7.80
C MET A 47 -11.71 21.94 -8.26
N ASN A 48 -12.47 23.03 -8.23
CA ASN A 48 -12.00 24.38 -8.50
C ASN A 48 -11.71 25.08 -7.18
N PHE A 49 -10.59 25.81 -7.10
CA PHE A 49 -10.16 26.44 -5.85
C PHE A 49 -9.37 27.75 -6.05
N GLU A 50 -9.29 28.49 -5.00
CA GLU A 50 -8.36 29.60 -4.81
C GLU A 50 -7.09 29.08 -4.10
N LEU A 51 -5.93 29.33 -4.69
CA LEU A 51 -4.65 29.00 -4.10
C LEU A 51 -4.32 30.00 -2.99
N LEU A 52 -4.23 29.53 -1.74
CA LEU A 52 -3.85 30.33 -0.58
C LEU A 52 -2.37 30.29 -0.30
N GLU A 53 -1.75 29.12 -0.41
CA GLU A 53 -0.31 28.91 -0.19
C GLU A 53 0.17 27.71 -1.02
N LEU A 54 1.28 27.85 -1.72
CA LEU A 54 1.89 26.79 -2.54
C LEU A 54 3.16 26.29 -1.87
N TYR A 55 3.20 24.98 -1.57
CA TYR A 55 4.37 24.31 -1.01
C TYR A 55 5.21 23.62 -2.09
N LYS A 56 4.57 22.96 -3.06
CA LYS A 56 5.23 22.22 -4.14
C LYS A 56 4.45 22.31 -5.46
N GLY A 57 5.16 22.37 -6.58
CA GLY A 57 4.60 22.36 -7.94
C GLY A 57 4.35 23.75 -8.51
N ALA A 58 3.58 23.80 -9.61
CA ALA A 58 3.18 25.06 -10.26
C ALA A 58 1.82 25.53 -9.73
N PRO A 59 1.53 26.86 -9.72
CA PRO A 59 0.24 27.38 -9.31
C PRO A 59 -0.83 26.96 -10.32
N ILE A 60 -1.86 26.28 -9.84
CA ILE A 60 -3.05 25.87 -10.58
C ILE A 60 -4.31 26.35 -9.86
N LYS A 61 -5.46 26.29 -10.51
CA LYS A 61 -6.76 26.70 -9.94
C LYS A 61 -7.77 25.54 -9.87
N GLU A 62 -7.39 24.40 -10.41
CA GLU A 62 -8.24 23.21 -10.48
C GLU A 62 -7.39 21.94 -10.37
N ILE A 63 -8.00 20.86 -9.88
CA ILE A 63 -7.38 19.53 -9.82
C ILE A 63 -8.48 18.48 -9.98
N LEU A 64 -8.15 17.34 -10.58
CA LEU A 64 -9.04 16.19 -10.60
C LEU A 64 -9.08 15.51 -9.24
N VAL A 65 -10.23 15.02 -8.85
CA VAL A 65 -10.43 14.26 -7.62
C VAL A 65 -11.00 12.89 -7.98
N SER A 66 -10.29 11.84 -7.56
CA SER A 66 -10.77 10.46 -7.73
C SER A 66 -11.84 10.16 -6.69
N GLY A 67 -12.98 9.66 -7.15
CA GLY A 67 -14.15 9.35 -6.36
C GLY A 67 -15.39 10.14 -6.79
N SER A 68 -16.53 9.74 -6.24
CA SER A 68 -17.81 10.42 -6.47
C SER A 68 -17.97 11.63 -5.55
N HIS A 69 -18.88 12.54 -5.88
CA HIS A 69 -19.21 13.69 -5.05
C HIS A 69 -20.73 13.82 -4.86
N PRO A 70 -21.26 14.14 -3.65
CA PRO A 70 -22.68 14.17 -3.37
C PRO A 70 -23.49 15.14 -4.23
N SER A 71 -22.86 16.19 -4.76
CA SER A 71 -23.53 17.18 -5.63
C SER A 71 -23.61 16.74 -7.09
N LEU A 72 -22.97 15.61 -7.47
CA LEU A 72 -22.92 15.11 -8.84
C LEU A 72 -23.66 13.77 -8.96
N GLU A 73 -23.09 12.67 -8.51
CA GLU A 73 -23.65 11.33 -8.65
C GLU A 73 -23.34 10.46 -7.41
N GLY A 74 -24.01 10.73 -6.28
CA GLY A 74 -23.81 9.92 -5.08
C GLY A 74 -22.40 9.99 -4.51
N TRP A 75 -22.16 9.26 -3.43
CA TRP A 75 -20.84 9.19 -2.80
C TRP A 75 -20.72 7.97 -1.88
N THR A 76 -19.48 7.59 -1.54
CA THR A 76 -19.16 6.55 -0.57
C THR A 76 -18.35 7.15 0.58
N SER A 77 -18.15 6.38 1.65
CA SER A 77 -17.26 6.79 2.76
C SER A 77 -15.79 6.94 2.33
N CYS A 78 -15.46 6.51 1.12
CA CYS A 78 -14.12 6.55 0.53
C CYS A 78 -13.87 7.77 -0.36
N ASP A 79 -14.84 8.66 -0.49
CA ASP A 79 -14.71 9.83 -1.35
C ASP A 79 -14.33 11.07 -0.54
N LEU A 80 -13.53 11.94 -1.13
CA LEU A 80 -13.35 13.30 -0.61
C LEU A 80 -14.65 14.06 -0.89
N VAL A 81 -15.14 14.78 0.12
CA VAL A 81 -16.35 15.60 0.02
C VAL A 81 -15.97 17.04 0.31
N GLU A 82 -15.54 17.73 -0.73
CA GLU A 82 -15.12 19.11 -0.69
C GLU A 82 -16.34 20.03 -0.87
N ARG A 83 -16.44 21.05 -0.06
CA ARG A 83 -17.53 22.03 -0.16
C ARG A 83 -16.97 23.43 -0.37
N ALA A 84 -17.73 24.25 -1.07
CA ALA A 84 -17.37 25.65 -1.24
C ALA A 84 -17.06 26.32 0.10
N ASP A 85 -16.09 27.21 0.09
CA ASP A 85 -15.54 27.95 1.25
C ASP A 85 -14.81 27.11 2.30
N GLU A 86 -14.65 25.81 2.11
CA GLU A 86 -13.76 25.01 2.95
C GLU A 86 -12.30 25.21 2.55
N GLU A 87 -11.41 25.12 3.56
CA GLU A 87 -9.98 25.14 3.32
C GLU A 87 -9.40 23.74 3.45
N TRP A 88 -8.57 23.37 2.48
CA TRP A 88 -7.95 22.05 2.38
C TRP A 88 -6.45 22.16 2.14
N ILE A 89 -5.70 21.21 2.66
CA ILE A 89 -4.37 20.89 2.14
C ILE A 89 -4.55 19.79 1.11
N ILE A 90 -4.12 20.06 -0.11
CA ILE A 90 -4.22 19.12 -1.23
C ILE A 90 -2.85 18.56 -1.56
N PHE A 91 -2.78 17.25 -1.72
CA PHE A 91 -1.64 16.50 -2.23
C PHE A 91 -2.03 15.88 -3.56
N GLY A 92 -1.43 16.35 -4.64
CA GLY A 92 -1.71 15.90 -6.01
C GLY A 92 -0.53 15.15 -6.62
N TYR A 93 -0.79 14.00 -7.21
CA TYR A 93 0.17 13.26 -8.03
C TYR A 93 -0.19 13.40 -9.50
N TYR A 94 0.76 13.09 -10.37
CA TYR A 94 0.53 13.14 -11.82
C TYR A 94 0.09 11.76 -12.31
N ASP A 95 -1.09 11.69 -12.92
CA ASP A 95 -1.61 10.49 -13.56
C ASP A 95 -1.14 10.47 -15.03
N GLU A 96 -0.26 9.53 -15.36
CA GLU A 96 0.36 9.41 -16.68
C GLU A 96 -0.67 9.05 -17.79
N HIS A 97 -1.73 8.31 -17.45
CA HIS A 97 -2.78 7.95 -18.41
C HIS A 97 -3.69 9.13 -18.71
N LYS A 98 -4.07 9.87 -17.70
CA LYS A 98 -4.95 11.06 -17.84
C LYS A 98 -4.18 12.33 -18.21
N LYS A 99 -2.82 12.29 -18.08
CA LYS A 99 -1.91 13.45 -18.27
C LYS A 99 -2.34 14.67 -17.46
N LYS A 100 -2.86 14.45 -16.26
CA LYS A 100 -3.38 15.47 -15.35
C LYS A 100 -2.97 15.23 -13.91
N LEU A 101 -2.96 16.29 -13.11
CA LEU A 101 -2.83 16.18 -11.66
C LEU A 101 -4.15 15.66 -11.07
N ILE A 102 -4.06 14.69 -10.17
CA ILE A 102 -5.18 14.07 -9.51
C ILE A 102 -4.92 13.95 -8.00
N THR A 103 -5.95 14.08 -7.21
CA THR A 103 -5.96 13.80 -5.78
C THR A 103 -7.08 12.82 -5.44
N GLY A 104 -7.21 12.38 -4.20
CA GLY A 104 -8.28 11.49 -3.78
C GLY A 104 -8.17 11.12 -2.30
N TYR A 105 -9.07 10.26 -1.83
CA TYR A 105 -9.15 9.86 -0.42
C TYR A 105 -7.85 9.25 0.13
N CYS A 106 -7.16 8.44 -0.68
CA CYS A 106 -5.90 7.81 -0.28
C CYS A 106 -4.66 8.70 -0.48
N THR A 107 -4.81 9.95 -0.90
CA THR A 107 -3.74 10.95 -0.79
C THR A 107 -3.72 11.54 0.63
N ARG A 108 -2.67 12.29 0.96
CA ARG A 108 -2.59 13.01 2.25
C ARG A 108 -3.53 14.21 2.32
N SER A 109 -4.38 14.42 1.30
CA SER A 109 -5.28 15.57 1.20
C SER A 109 -6.27 15.61 2.36
N LYS A 110 -6.41 16.78 2.99
CA LYS A 110 -7.14 16.90 4.23
C LYS A 110 -7.82 18.25 4.37
N ARG A 111 -9.09 18.23 4.78
CA ARG A 111 -9.79 19.45 5.18
C ARG A 111 -9.22 19.98 6.50
N ILE A 112 -8.81 21.24 6.51
CA ILE A 112 -8.27 21.92 7.69
C ILE A 112 -9.25 22.92 8.29
N LYS A 113 -10.17 23.44 7.48
CA LYS A 113 -11.18 24.39 7.96
C LYS A 113 -12.51 24.18 7.26
N ARG A 114 -13.61 24.21 8.00
CA ARG A 114 -14.97 24.15 7.46
C ARG A 114 -15.45 25.53 7.00
N ALA A 115 -16.46 25.56 6.12
CA ALA A 115 -17.07 26.78 5.62
C ALA A 115 -17.60 27.72 6.74
N ASN A 116 -18.01 27.17 7.90
CA ASN A 116 -18.45 27.91 9.07
C ASN A 116 -17.31 28.43 9.98
N GLY A 117 -16.05 28.30 9.52
CA GLY A 117 -14.88 28.82 10.24
C GLY A 117 -14.30 27.90 11.32
N PHE A 118 -14.93 26.74 11.62
CA PHE A 118 -14.36 25.79 12.57
C PHE A 118 -13.13 25.10 11.99
N GLU A 119 -11.99 25.25 12.66
CA GLU A 119 -10.80 24.45 12.38
C GLU A 119 -10.98 23.01 12.90
N ASN A 120 -10.46 22.05 12.16
CA ASN A 120 -10.55 20.64 12.56
C ASN A 120 -9.43 20.32 13.57
N LEU A 121 -9.57 20.83 14.78
CA LEU A 121 -8.63 20.60 15.89
C LEU A 121 -8.90 19.25 16.56
N LYS A 122 -8.65 18.15 15.82
CA LYS A 122 -8.76 16.81 16.44
C LYS A 122 -7.68 16.56 17.51
N TYR A 123 -6.57 17.33 17.45
CA TYR A 123 -5.44 17.23 18.38
C TYR A 123 -4.80 18.62 18.58
N PRO A 124 -5.20 19.37 19.61
CA PRO A 124 -4.78 20.77 19.82
C PRO A 124 -3.26 20.95 20.06
N ASN A 125 -2.54 19.90 20.44
CA ASN A 125 -1.12 19.97 20.78
C ASN A 125 -0.19 19.45 19.64
N GLN A 126 -0.74 19.00 18.51
CA GLN A 126 0.07 18.64 17.36
C GLN A 126 0.20 19.83 16.39
N PRO A 127 1.37 20.04 15.76
CA PRO A 127 1.48 21.05 14.72
C PRO A 127 0.48 20.68 13.62
N THR A 128 -0.36 21.66 13.23
CA THR A 128 -1.31 21.47 12.13
C THR A 128 -0.56 21.02 10.88
N LEU A 129 -1.22 20.28 10.00
CA LEU A 129 -0.62 19.84 8.73
C LEU A 129 0.03 21.00 7.97
N LYS A 130 -0.63 22.17 7.98
CA LYS A 130 -0.09 23.42 7.42
C LYS A 130 1.27 23.81 8.04
N LYS A 131 1.38 23.78 9.36
CA LYS A 131 2.62 24.14 10.07
C LYS A 131 3.74 23.15 9.77
N LYS A 132 3.42 21.85 9.65
CA LYS A 132 4.40 20.83 9.23
C LYS A 132 4.90 21.08 7.80
N LEU A 133 4.01 21.39 6.86
CA LEU A 133 4.41 21.71 5.49
C LEU A 133 5.27 22.96 5.41
N GLN A 134 4.91 24.02 6.15
CA GLN A 134 5.74 25.21 6.25
C GLN A 134 7.15 24.89 6.75
N GLN A 135 7.28 24.04 7.78
CA GLN A 135 8.58 23.60 8.29
C GLN A 135 9.40 22.82 7.25
N VAL A 136 8.75 21.98 6.44
CA VAL A 136 9.40 21.16 5.42
C VAL A 136 9.80 21.98 4.17
N PHE A 137 8.99 22.96 3.77
CA PHE A 137 9.19 23.74 2.54
C PHE A 137 9.74 25.17 2.77
N ASP A 138 9.73 25.67 3.99
CA ASP A 138 10.28 26.99 4.28
C ASP A 138 11.82 26.94 4.36
N LYS A 139 12.47 27.49 3.36
CA LYS A 139 13.93 27.59 3.27
C LYS A 139 14.57 28.47 4.35
N LYS A 140 13.79 29.27 5.08
CA LYS A 140 14.25 30.17 6.15
C LYS A 140 14.22 29.53 7.53
N ILE A 141 13.49 28.44 7.71
CA ILE A 141 13.53 27.66 8.95
C ILE A 141 14.69 26.68 8.81
N ASN A 142 15.78 26.91 9.55
CA ASN A 142 16.79 25.88 9.75
C ASN A 142 16.07 24.60 10.10
N LYS A 143 16.21 23.53 9.27
CA LYS A 143 15.74 22.20 9.65
C LYS A 143 16.21 21.99 11.09
N PRO A 144 15.33 21.68 12.06
CA PRO A 144 15.84 21.26 13.35
C PRO A 144 16.79 20.10 13.06
N THR A 145 18.06 20.33 13.22
CA THR A 145 19.06 19.28 13.16
C THR A 145 18.82 18.45 14.40
N TYR A 146 17.98 17.41 14.26
CA TYR A 146 17.82 16.44 15.30
C TYR A 146 19.17 15.79 15.52
N GLU A 147 19.61 15.76 16.77
CA GLU A 147 20.83 15.08 17.19
C GLU A 147 20.50 14.20 18.38
N GLY A 148 20.93 12.95 18.34
CA GLY A 148 20.68 12.02 19.40
C GLY A 148 19.28 11.39 19.35
N ALA A 149 18.80 10.96 20.52
CA ALA A 149 17.51 10.30 20.65
C ALA A 149 16.34 11.30 20.49
N HIS A 150 15.38 10.93 19.68
CA HIS A 150 14.14 11.67 19.45
C HIS A 150 12.93 10.76 19.74
N ILE A 151 12.04 11.22 20.62
CA ILE A 151 10.85 10.45 21.01
C ILE A 151 9.61 11.28 20.73
N VAL A 152 8.66 10.67 20.02
CA VAL A 152 7.31 11.22 19.79
C VAL A 152 6.31 10.44 20.64
N TYR A 153 5.33 11.15 21.20
CA TYR A 153 4.31 10.56 22.04
C TYR A 153 2.92 10.70 21.40
N TYR A 154 2.05 9.75 21.68
CA TYR A 154 0.63 9.85 21.43
C TYR A 154 -0.02 10.88 22.38
N PRO A 155 -1.25 11.37 22.06
CA PRO A 155 -1.98 12.28 22.97
C PRO A 155 -2.29 11.70 24.35
N ASN A 156 -2.31 10.36 24.48
CA ASN A 156 -2.50 9.67 25.76
C ASN A 156 -1.21 9.57 26.59
N GLY A 157 -0.08 10.10 26.10
CA GLY A 157 1.22 10.10 26.78
C GLY A 157 2.09 8.88 26.47
N ASN A 158 1.57 7.87 25.76
CA ASN A 158 2.35 6.68 25.40
C ASN A 158 3.31 6.96 24.24
N LYS A 159 4.43 6.27 24.18
CA LYS A 159 5.39 6.40 23.07
C LYS A 159 4.72 6.03 21.75
N GLN A 160 4.96 6.85 20.72
CA GLN A 160 4.56 6.59 19.33
C GLN A 160 5.76 6.19 18.49
N VAL A 161 6.87 6.94 18.61
CA VAL A 161 8.11 6.72 17.86
C VAL A 161 9.29 6.92 18.79
N GLU A 162 10.29 6.06 18.64
CA GLU A 162 11.62 6.24 19.23
C GLU A 162 12.65 6.05 18.13
N GLU A 163 13.48 7.06 17.89
CA GLU A 163 14.42 7.10 16.77
C GLU A 163 15.69 7.86 17.17
N HIS A 164 16.75 7.69 16.41
CA HIS A 164 18.03 8.33 16.67
C HIS A 164 18.55 9.05 15.43
N TYR A 165 19.08 10.25 15.63
CA TYR A 165 19.64 11.09 14.57
C TYR A 165 21.11 11.38 14.82
N GLU A 166 21.89 11.37 13.75
CA GLU A 166 23.27 11.81 13.70
C GLU A 166 23.42 12.82 12.56
N ASN A 167 23.96 13.99 12.85
CA ASN A 167 24.11 15.10 11.90
C ASN A 167 22.78 15.48 11.19
N GLY A 168 21.65 15.42 11.90
CA GLY A 168 20.35 15.70 11.37
C GLY A 168 19.75 14.59 10.46
N VAL A 169 20.41 13.45 10.37
CA VAL A 169 20.01 12.33 9.55
C VAL A 169 19.64 11.13 10.43
N LEU A 170 18.54 10.46 10.11
CA LEU A 170 18.11 9.27 10.85
C LEU A 170 19.19 8.18 10.74
N ASN A 171 19.70 7.74 11.88
CA ASN A 171 20.74 6.72 11.96
C ASN A 171 20.50 5.79 13.15
N GLY A 172 20.63 4.49 12.93
CA GLY A 172 20.34 3.51 13.97
C GLY A 172 18.92 2.92 13.89
N LYS A 173 18.42 2.49 15.03
CA LYS A 173 17.07 1.88 15.15
C LYS A 173 15.99 2.95 15.21
N ARG A 174 14.87 2.66 14.55
CA ARG A 174 13.61 3.35 14.71
C ARG A 174 12.56 2.37 15.18
N LEU A 175 11.92 2.66 16.31
CA LEU A 175 10.85 1.85 16.90
C LEU A 175 9.54 2.62 16.79
N LEU A 176 8.51 1.97 16.30
CA LEU A 176 7.15 2.49 16.28
C LEU A 176 6.29 1.66 17.22
N TYR A 177 5.37 2.31 17.90
CA TYR A 177 4.48 1.68 18.87
C TYR A 177 3.03 1.97 18.53
N TYR A 178 2.14 1.09 18.92
CA TYR A 178 0.70 1.32 18.95
C TYR A 178 0.29 2.19 20.14
N PRO A 179 -0.93 2.79 20.14
CA PRO A 179 -1.42 3.57 21.29
C PRO A 179 -1.52 2.81 22.61
N ASN A 180 -1.54 1.47 22.57
CA ASN A 180 -1.52 0.56 23.73
C ASN A 180 -0.11 0.18 24.19
N GLU A 181 0.93 0.88 23.70
CA GLU A 181 2.38 0.67 23.99
C GLU A 181 2.98 -0.60 23.40
N THR A 182 2.20 -1.45 22.73
CA THR A 182 2.78 -2.61 22.04
C THR A 182 3.62 -2.17 20.85
N LEU A 183 4.66 -2.90 20.53
CA LEU A 183 5.59 -2.59 19.45
C LEU A 183 4.90 -2.83 18.09
N GLN A 184 4.87 -1.79 17.24
CA GLN A 184 4.34 -1.85 15.90
C GLN A 184 5.41 -2.25 14.87
N SER A 185 6.60 -1.64 14.93
CA SER A 185 7.69 -2.01 14.04
C SER A 185 9.08 -1.72 14.61
N ILE A 186 10.05 -2.50 14.12
CA ILE A 186 11.48 -2.27 14.29
C ILE A 186 12.07 -2.02 12.90
N GLN A 187 12.74 -0.90 12.74
CA GLN A 187 13.35 -0.46 11.52
C GLN A 187 14.82 -0.13 11.78
N GLN A 188 15.69 -0.29 10.78
CA GLN A 188 17.10 0.04 10.89
C GLN A 188 17.50 0.99 9.77
N TYR A 189 18.19 2.06 10.12
CA TYR A 189 18.66 3.08 9.20
C TYR A 189 20.17 3.29 9.34
N SER A 190 20.80 3.66 8.24
CA SER A 190 22.18 4.12 8.19
C SER A 190 22.26 5.33 7.27
N ASN A 191 22.65 6.48 7.80
CA ASN A 191 22.70 7.75 7.05
C ASN A 191 21.40 8.07 6.29
N GLY A 192 20.24 7.86 6.92
CA GLY A 192 18.91 8.09 6.35
C GLY A 192 18.40 6.98 5.41
N ALA A 193 19.25 6.04 5.02
CA ALA A 193 18.86 4.94 4.16
C ALA A 193 18.40 3.72 4.98
N LYS A 194 17.33 3.07 4.54
CA LYS A 194 16.88 1.79 5.09
C LYS A 194 17.96 0.73 4.91
N THR A 195 18.28 0.01 5.99
CA THR A 195 19.27 -1.08 5.97
C THR A 195 18.91 -2.19 6.95
N GLY A 196 19.34 -3.42 6.66
CA GLY A 196 19.08 -4.56 7.54
C GLY A 196 17.60 -4.98 7.57
N LYS A 197 17.22 -5.68 8.64
CA LYS A 197 15.90 -6.29 8.78
C LYS A 197 14.90 -5.34 9.43
N PHE A 198 13.80 -5.12 8.74
CA PHE A 198 12.59 -4.46 9.23
C PHE A 198 11.61 -5.52 9.69
N LYS A 199 10.97 -5.31 10.84
CA LYS A 199 9.96 -6.21 11.40
C LYS A 199 8.71 -5.41 11.75
N TRP A 200 7.56 -5.97 11.46
CA TRP A 200 6.25 -5.40 11.80
C TRP A 200 5.45 -6.39 12.64
N TYR A 201 4.68 -5.85 13.55
CA TYR A 201 3.86 -6.61 14.48
C TYR A 201 2.43 -6.07 14.46
N SER A 202 1.45 -6.91 14.78
CA SER A 202 0.08 -6.46 15.07
C SER A 202 -0.01 -5.81 16.45
N ASP A 203 -1.14 -5.19 16.76
CA ASP A 203 -1.45 -4.67 18.11
C ASP A 203 -1.56 -5.75 19.19
N LYS A 204 -1.58 -7.03 18.77
CA LYS A 204 -1.51 -8.24 19.60
C LYS A 204 -0.10 -8.83 19.68
N GLU A 205 0.92 -8.05 19.34
CA GLU A 205 2.35 -8.44 19.36
C GLU A 205 2.72 -9.61 18.43
N GLN A 206 1.87 -9.94 17.46
CA GLN A 206 2.16 -10.97 16.49
C GLN A 206 3.04 -10.42 15.37
N LEU A 207 4.11 -11.12 15.03
CA LEU A 207 4.95 -10.78 13.89
C LEU A 207 4.14 -10.98 12.60
N THR A 208 3.96 -9.90 11.83
CA THR A 208 3.15 -9.90 10.59
C THR A 208 4.00 -9.79 9.34
N LYS A 209 5.20 -9.18 9.43
CA LYS A 209 6.05 -8.99 8.26
C LYS A 209 7.53 -8.87 8.63
N ILE A 210 8.40 -9.39 7.78
CA ILE A 210 9.85 -9.12 7.77
C ILE A 210 10.25 -8.72 6.35
N GLU A 211 11.04 -7.66 6.24
CA GLU A 211 11.72 -7.25 5.00
C GLU A 211 13.19 -6.95 5.28
N THR A 212 14.04 -7.16 4.29
CA THR A 212 15.46 -6.81 4.38
C THR A 212 15.78 -5.73 3.35
N PHE A 213 16.50 -4.70 3.78
CA PHE A 213 16.89 -3.59 2.92
C PHE A 213 18.41 -3.40 2.88
N LYS A 214 18.90 -2.94 1.74
CA LYS A 214 20.25 -2.45 1.51
C LYS A 214 20.15 -1.12 0.76
N ASN A 215 20.46 0.01 1.42
CA ASN A 215 20.37 1.35 0.85
C ASN A 215 19.00 1.67 0.19
N ASN A 216 17.91 1.48 0.94
CA ASN A 216 16.51 1.65 0.51
C ASN A 216 15.99 0.58 -0.47
N ILE A 217 16.84 -0.28 -0.99
CA ILE A 217 16.46 -1.33 -1.94
C ILE A 217 16.08 -2.59 -1.15
N PRO A 218 14.89 -3.18 -1.37
CA PRO A 218 14.55 -4.47 -0.80
C PRO A 218 15.45 -5.55 -1.39
N VAL A 219 16.04 -6.38 -0.52
CA VAL A 219 16.93 -7.48 -0.91
C VAL A 219 16.60 -8.73 -0.09
N ASP A 220 17.11 -9.90 -0.53
CA ASP A 220 16.90 -11.16 0.19
C ASP A 220 15.40 -11.52 0.28
N THR A 221 14.91 -11.97 1.40
CA THR A 221 13.57 -12.53 1.54
C THR A 221 12.65 -11.61 2.34
N THR A 222 11.50 -11.26 1.74
CA THR A 222 10.35 -10.70 2.44
C THR A 222 9.39 -11.82 2.84
N LEU A 223 8.98 -11.83 4.10
CA LEU A 223 8.00 -12.76 4.66
C LEU A 223 6.81 -11.98 5.22
N ILE A 224 5.60 -12.39 4.88
CA ILE A 224 4.36 -11.82 5.40
C ILE A 224 3.50 -12.98 5.92
N TRP A 225 2.98 -12.85 7.14
CA TRP A 225 2.13 -13.85 7.77
C TRP A 225 0.67 -13.41 7.79
N HIS A 226 -0.24 -14.39 7.77
CA HIS A 226 -1.63 -14.16 8.12
C HIS A 226 -1.72 -13.71 9.58
N GLU A 227 -2.57 -12.73 9.85
CA GLU A 227 -2.93 -12.42 11.23
C GLU A 227 -3.73 -13.55 11.84
N ILE A 228 -3.49 -13.81 13.13
CA ILE A 228 -4.30 -14.76 13.89
C ILE A 228 -5.63 -14.08 14.21
N ASP A 229 -6.68 -14.54 13.60
CA ASP A 229 -8.05 -14.10 13.87
C ASP A 229 -8.95 -15.29 14.17
N THR A 230 -9.24 -15.49 15.45
CA THR A 230 -10.12 -16.55 15.95
C THR A 230 -11.50 -16.01 16.34
N SER A 231 -11.91 -14.85 15.81
CA SER A 231 -13.27 -14.36 16.00
C SER A 231 -14.31 -15.35 15.45
N TYR A 232 -15.50 -15.37 16.02
CA TYR A 232 -16.57 -16.25 15.55
C TYR A 232 -16.86 -16.07 14.05
N MET A 233 -16.83 -14.83 13.56
CA MET A 233 -17.10 -14.55 12.15
C MET A 233 -16.03 -15.16 11.25
N SER A 234 -14.75 -14.97 11.57
CA SER A 234 -13.63 -15.53 10.80
C SER A 234 -13.60 -17.04 10.85
N LEU A 235 -13.86 -17.64 12.02
CA LEU A 235 -13.99 -19.08 12.18
C LEU A 235 -15.14 -19.64 11.33
N LYS A 236 -16.30 -18.98 11.35
CA LYS A 236 -17.46 -19.40 10.56
C LYS A 236 -17.18 -19.28 9.05
N ILE A 237 -16.65 -18.16 8.59
CA ILE A 237 -16.31 -17.97 7.17
C ILE A 237 -15.31 -19.03 6.71
N TYR A 238 -14.24 -19.27 7.49
CA TYR A 238 -13.24 -20.28 7.15
C TYR A 238 -13.84 -21.70 7.12
N SER A 239 -14.66 -22.05 8.12
CA SER A 239 -15.35 -23.32 8.20
C SER A 239 -16.24 -23.55 6.98
N ASP A 240 -17.09 -22.58 6.63
CA ASP A 240 -18.03 -22.66 5.52
C ASP A 240 -17.32 -22.77 4.16
N LEU A 241 -16.31 -21.93 3.92
CA LEU A 241 -15.55 -21.90 2.65
C LEU A 241 -14.69 -23.15 2.41
N ASN A 242 -14.26 -23.81 3.46
CA ASN A 242 -13.36 -24.96 3.37
C ASN A 242 -14.05 -26.28 3.73
N ASN A 243 -15.35 -26.23 4.08
CA ASN A 243 -16.14 -27.39 4.52
C ASN A 243 -15.47 -28.19 5.66
N VAL A 244 -14.97 -27.48 6.66
CA VAL A 244 -14.34 -28.05 7.86
C VAL A 244 -15.11 -27.68 9.12
N ALA A 245 -14.94 -28.47 10.18
CA ALA A 245 -15.56 -28.19 11.46
C ALA A 245 -15.00 -26.90 12.10
N MET A 246 -15.80 -26.20 12.89
CA MET A 246 -15.40 -24.97 13.59
C MET A 246 -14.16 -25.15 14.49
N GLU A 247 -14.02 -26.31 15.14
CA GLU A 247 -12.84 -26.64 15.96
C GLU A 247 -11.58 -26.81 15.12
N GLU A 248 -11.70 -27.37 13.92
CA GLU A 248 -10.61 -27.47 12.96
C GLU A 248 -10.24 -26.10 12.42
N ALA A 249 -11.23 -25.29 12.03
CA ALA A 249 -11.02 -23.89 11.64
C ALA A 249 -10.28 -23.10 12.72
N LYS A 250 -10.67 -23.24 14.00
CA LYS A 250 -9.99 -22.64 15.14
C LYS A 250 -8.54 -23.10 15.28
N SER A 251 -8.29 -24.39 15.12
CA SER A 251 -6.92 -24.94 15.18
C SER A 251 -6.01 -24.39 14.08
N ILE A 252 -6.55 -24.11 12.91
CA ILE A 252 -5.80 -23.54 11.77
C ILE A 252 -5.57 -22.04 11.95
N LEU A 253 -6.64 -21.28 12.24
CA LEU A 253 -6.57 -19.81 12.36
C LEU A 253 -5.85 -19.33 13.64
N ALA A 254 -5.71 -20.18 14.64
CA ALA A 254 -4.95 -19.88 15.85
C ALA A 254 -3.43 -19.96 15.66
N LYS A 255 -2.95 -20.44 14.52
CA LYS A 255 -1.50 -20.60 14.26
C LYS A 255 -1.02 -19.52 13.28
N PRO A 256 0.15 -18.89 13.54
CA PRO A 256 0.75 -18.03 12.53
C PRO A 256 1.09 -18.89 11.30
N SER A 257 0.54 -18.53 10.15
CA SER A 257 0.86 -19.18 8.87
C SER A 257 1.46 -18.18 7.92
N LEU A 258 2.47 -18.60 7.17
CA LEU A 258 3.08 -17.76 6.14
C LEU A 258 2.04 -17.52 5.05
N TRP A 259 1.85 -16.26 4.67
CA TRP A 259 0.95 -15.85 3.61
C TRP A 259 1.71 -15.58 2.31
N ILE A 260 2.77 -14.77 2.36
CA ILE A 260 3.54 -14.39 1.19
C ILE A 260 5.03 -14.52 1.50
N GLN A 261 5.77 -15.08 0.56
CA GLN A 261 7.23 -15.06 0.51
C GLN A 261 7.67 -14.44 -0.80
N ARG A 262 8.51 -13.41 -0.74
CA ARG A 262 9.16 -12.80 -1.90
C ARG A 262 10.66 -12.90 -1.74
N ILE A 263 11.35 -13.18 -2.83
CA ILE A 263 12.81 -13.26 -2.86
C ILE A 263 13.31 -12.23 -3.88
N PHE A 264 14.26 -11.41 -3.45
CA PHE A 264 14.89 -10.38 -4.28
C PHE A 264 16.39 -10.66 -4.41
N ASN A 265 16.98 -10.28 -5.54
CA ASN A 265 18.44 -10.26 -5.70
C ASN A 265 19.04 -9.01 -5.02
N GLU A 266 20.36 -8.86 -5.10
CA GLU A 266 21.08 -7.72 -4.51
C GLU A 266 20.77 -6.37 -5.20
N GLN A 267 20.23 -6.39 -6.41
CA GLN A 267 19.79 -5.23 -7.18
C GLN A 267 18.36 -4.83 -6.87
N GLY A 268 17.63 -5.62 -6.05
CA GLY A 268 16.24 -5.38 -5.70
C GLY A 268 15.24 -5.92 -6.73
N GLU A 269 15.68 -6.72 -7.68
CA GLU A 269 14.79 -7.36 -8.63
C GLU A 269 14.11 -8.58 -8.01
N LEU A 270 12.82 -8.71 -8.24
CA LEU A 270 12.02 -9.83 -7.73
C LEU A 270 12.37 -11.11 -8.50
N LEU A 271 12.81 -12.13 -7.77
CA LEU A 271 13.12 -13.45 -8.32
C LEU A 271 12.02 -14.47 -8.09
N SER A 272 11.23 -14.28 -7.01
CA SER A 272 10.16 -15.21 -6.66
C SER A 272 9.09 -14.51 -5.83
N ASN A 273 7.82 -14.83 -6.11
CA ASN A 273 6.68 -14.50 -5.27
C ASN A 273 5.85 -15.76 -5.07
N ILE A 274 5.74 -16.20 -3.82
CA ILE A 274 5.01 -17.41 -3.45
C ILE A 274 3.93 -16.99 -2.47
N THR A 275 2.69 -17.41 -2.71
CA THR A 275 1.61 -17.29 -1.72
C THR A 275 1.26 -18.66 -1.15
N TYR A 276 0.71 -18.65 0.06
CA TYR A 276 0.37 -19.87 0.79
C TYR A 276 -1.07 -19.80 1.25
N TYR A 277 -1.73 -20.95 1.22
CA TYR A 277 -2.98 -21.14 1.93
C TYR A 277 -2.78 -21.04 3.44
N GLN A 278 -3.86 -20.79 4.18
CA GLN A 278 -3.83 -20.71 5.64
C GLN A 278 -3.26 -21.98 6.31
N ASN A 279 -3.39 -23.15 5.67
CA ASN A 279 -2.83 -24.42 6.13
C ASN A 279 -1.32 -24.56 5.88
N GLY A 280 -0.65 -23.53 5.31
CA GLY A 280 0.77 -23.49 5.02
C GLY A 280 1.20 -24.16 3.71
N ILE A 281 0.26 -24.67 2.92
CA ILE A 281 0.54 -25.25 1.59
C ILE A 281 0.64 -24.09 0.58
N LYS A 282 1.54 -24.21 -0.40
CA LYS A 282 1.63 -23.23 -1.50
C LYS A 282 0.29 -23.13 -2.23
N ASN A 283 -0.13 -21.88 -2.50
CA ASN A 283 -1.28 -21.56 -3.34
C ASN A 283 -0.84 -21.24 -4.76
N ASP A 284 0.12 -20.34 -4.91
CA ASP A 284 0.76 -20.03 -6.17
C ASP A 284 2.26 -19.77 -6.00
N GLU A 285 2.99 -19.93 -7.08
CA GLU A 285 4.43 -19.68 -7.16
C GLU A 285 4.75 -19.02 -8.50
N HIS A 286 5.25 -17.80 -8.46
CA HIS A 286 5.77 -17.07 -9.60
C HIS A 286 7.30 -17.00 -9.48
N LEU A 287 8.01 -17.58 -10.45
CA LEU A 287 9.45 -17.48 -10.57
C LEU A 287 9.78 -16.52 -11.71
N TYR A 288 10.60 -15.54 -11.44
CA TYR A 288 11.01 -14.50 -12.38
C TYR A 288 12.45 -14.70 -12.77
N PHE A 289 12.74 -14.54 -14.05
CA PHE A 289 14.08 -14.58 -14.63
C PHE A 289 14.35 -13.25 -15.34
N PRO A 290 14.71 -12.18 -14.58
CA PRO A 290 14.74 -10.81 -15.10
C PRO A 290 15.61 -10.65 -16.34
N ASP A 291 16.81 -11.24 -16.34
CA ASP A 291 17.75 -11.19 -17.47
C ASP A 291 17.18 -11.79 -18.76
N GLN A 292 16.26 -12.75 -18.64
CA GLN A 292 15.64 -13.44 -19.76
C GLN A 292 14.23 -12.92 -20.06
N LYS A 293 13.70 -12.01 -19.23
CA LYS A 293 12.31 -11.53 -19.25
C LYS A 293 11.29 -12.69 -19.28
N LYS A 294 11.61 -13.76 -18.53
CA LYS A 294 10.79 -14.97 -18.44
C LYS A 294 10.16 -15.09 -17.06
N GLU A 295 8.99 -15.71 -17.04
CA GLU A 295 8.27 -16.08 -15.84
C GLU A 295 7.80 -17.52 -15.95
N HIS A 296 7.84 -18.23 -14.82
CA HIS A 296 7.25 -19.54 -14.65
C HIS A 296 6.23 -19.46 -13.51
N ILE A 297 4.96 -19.74 -13.80
CA ILE A 297 3.84 -19.57 -12.90
C ILE A 297 3.21 -20.94 -12.63
N ARG A 298 3.02 -21.28 -11.36
CA ARG A 298 2.38 -22.50 -10.90
C ARG A 298 1.30 -22.19 -9.88
N TYR A 299 0.19 -22.88 -10.01
CA TYR A 299 -0.91 -22.86 -9.04
C TYR A 299 -1.08 -24.23 -8.42
N TYR A 300 -1.47 -24.29 -7.16
CA TYR A 300 -1.59 -25.53 -6.41
C TYR A 300 -2.98 -25.65 -5.79
N TYR A 301 -3.43 -26.87 -5.62
CA TYR A 301 -4.58 -27.18 -4.78
C TYR A 301 -4.22 -27.11 -3.31
N LYS A 302 -5.24 -27.07 -2.43
CA LYS A 302 -5.04 -27.04 -0.97
C LYS A 302 -4.40 -28.30 -0.39
N ASN A 303 -4.41 -29.41 -1.14
CA ASN A 303 -3.71 -30.65 -0.79
C ASN A 303 -2.23 -30.66 -1.25
N GLY A 304 -1.78 -29.59 -1.93
CA GLY A 304 -0.40 -29.44 -2.44
C GLY A 304 -0.17 -29.99 -3.84
N THR A 305 -1.16 -30.62 -4.46
CA THR A 305 -1.08 -31.09 -5.84
C THR A 305 -1.00 -29.90 -6.81
N LEU A 306 -0.14 -29.99 -7.83
CA LEU A 306 -0.06 -28.98 -8.89
C LEU A 306 -1.41 -28.92 -9.64
N ARG A 307 -1.98 -27.71 -9.71
CA ARG A 307 -3.24 -27.45 -10.40
C ARG A 307 -3.02 -26.99 -11.83
N SER A 308 -2.13 -26.01 -12.03
CA SER A 308 -1.79 -25.55 -13.37
C SER A 308 -0.40 -24.95 -13.44
N GLU A 309 0.16 -24.96 -14.65
CA GLU A 309 1.50 -24.46 -14.97
C GLU A 309 1.45 -23.63 -16.26
N LEU A 310 2.11 -22.48 -16.23
CA LEU A 310 2.14 -21.48 -17.29
C LEU A 310 3.52 -20.85 -17.37
N PHE A 311 3.96 -20.56 -18.59
CA PHE A 311 5.19 -19.83 -18.85
C PHE A 311 4.89 -18.51 -19.56
N LYS A 312 5.69 -17.48 -19.27
CA LYS A 312 5.66 -16.22 -20.00
C LYS A 312 7.05 -15.81 -20.46
N GLU A 313 7.11 -15.12 -21.58
CA GLU A 313 8.30 -14.45 -22.06
C GLU A 313 7.93 -13.07 -22.60
N ASN A 314 8.65 -12.01 -22.17
CA ASN A 314 8.31 -10.61 -22.49
C ASN A 314 6.86 -10.22 -22.12
N GLY A 315 6.29 -10.82 -21.08
CA GLY A 315 4.91 -10.60 -20.64
C GLY A 315 3.83 -11.37 -21.40
N LEU A 316 4.18 -12.05 -22.50
CA LEU A 316 3.27 -12.88 -23.28
C LEU A 316 3.32 -14.34 -22.82
N ASN A 317 2.19 -15.03 -22.85
CA ASN A 317 2.16 -16.47 -22.59
C ASN A 317 2.99 -17.19 -23.64
N THR A 318 3.71 -18.24 -23.24
CA THR A 318 4.58 -19.02 -24.13
C THR A 318 4.62 -20.49 -23.71
N GLY A 319 5.07 -21.36 -24.61
CA GLY A 319 5.20 -22.79 -24.35
C GLY A 319 3.87 -23.48 -24.14
N VAL A 320 3.86 -24.47 -23.26
CA VAL A 320 2.70 -25.34 -23.04
C VAL A 320 2.05 -25.02 -21.68
N TYR A 321 0.79 -24.61 -21.70
CA TYR A 321 -0.06 -24.62 -20.52
C TYR A 321 -0.49 -26.04 -20.19
N LYS A 322 -0.52 -26.38 -18.91
CA LYS A 322 -1.02 -27.65 -18.40
C LYS A 322 -1.91 -27.45 -17.18
N ASP A 323 -2.88 -28.34 -17.02
CA ASP A 323 -3.90 -28.28 -15.97
C ASP A 323 -4.20 -29.71 -15.48
N TRP A 324 -4.22 -29.90 -14.16
CA TRP A 324 -4.36 -31.19 -13.49
C TRP A 324 -5.54 -31.16 -12.51
N ASP A 325 -6.09 -32.32 -12.17
CA ASP A 325 -7.05 -32.48 -11.07
C ASP A 325 -6.35 -32.57 -9.70
N GLU A 326 -7.14 -32.64 -8.63
CA GLU A 326 -6.62 -32.75 -7.25
C GLU A 326 -5.89 -34.08 -6.97
N GLN A 327 -6.05 -35.09 -7.80
CA GLN A 327 -5.36 -36.37 -7.74
C GLN A 327 -4.06 -36.38 -8.55
N GLY A 328 -3.76 -35.28 -9.27
CA GLY A 328 -2.57 -35.13 -10.09
C GLY A 328 -2.70 -35.72 -11.49
N LYS A 329 -3.90 -36.10 -11.94
CA LYS A 329 -4.16 -36.51 -13.30
C LYS A 329 -4.18 -35.28 -14.22
N LEU A 330 -3.43 -35.30 -15.32
CA LEU A 330 -3.47 -34.28 -16.35
C LEU A 330 -4.87 -34.24 -16.97
N LEU A 331 -5.51 -33.07 -16.96
CA LEU A 331 -6.85 -32.85 -17.52
C LEU A 331 -6.76 -32.31 -18.95
N ARG A 332 -5.91 -31.33 -19.16
CA ARG A 332 -5.79 -30.64 -20.47
C ARG A 332 -4.45 -29.94 -20.61
N SER A 333 -4.08 -29.73 -21.87
CA SER A 333 -2.94 -28.89 -22.26
C SER A 333 -3.23 -28.16 -23.56
N TRP A 334 -2.51 -27.05 -23.79
CA TRP A 334 -2.47 -26.34 -25.08
C TRP A 334 -1.17 -25.56 -25.20
N GLU A 335 -0.86 -25.14 -26.41
CA GLU A 335 0.36 -24.41 -26.74
C GLU A 335 0.04 -22.97 -27.11
N TYR A 336 0.96 -22.06 -26.83
CA TYR A 336 0.89 -20.65 -27.21
C TYR A 336 1.87 -20.35 -28.35
N ASP A 337 1.45 -19.47 -29.25
CA ASP A 337 2.29 -18.93 -30.33
C ASP A 337 3.19 -17.77 -29.84
N GLU A 338 3.96 -17.19 -30.75
CA GLU A 338 4.87 -16.07 -30.49
C GLU A 338 4.15 -14.78 -30.07
N LYS A 339 2.83 -14.66 -30.29
CA LYS A 339 1.99 -13.53 -29.88
C LYS A 339 1.32 -13.76 -28.53
N GLY A 340 1.51 -14.96 -27.94
CA GLY A 340 0.86 -15.35 -26.70
C GLY A 340 -0.59 -15.83 -26.88
N GLU A 341 -1.00 -16.12 -28.12
CA GLU A 341 -2.33 -16.67 -28.42
C GLU A 341 -2.28 -18.20 -28.48
N VAL A 342 -3.42 -18.83 -28.13
CA VAL A 342 -3.51 -20.31 -28.18
C VAL A 342 -3.45 -20.78 -29.62
N ILE A 343 -2.51 -21.68 -29.92
CA ILE A 343 -2.39 -22.29 -31.25
C ILE A 343 -3.62 -23.16 -31.52
N GLU A 344 -4.33 -22.87 -32.61
CA GLU A 344 -5.52 -23.61 -33.02
C GLU A 344 -5.19 -25.11 -33.19
N GLY A 345 -6.04 -25.99 -32.61
CA GLY A 345 -5.85 -27.44 -32.62
C GLY A 345 -4.78 -27.97 -31.66
N SER A 346 -4.06 -27.13 -30.93
CA SER A 346 -3.07 -27.58 -29.92
C SER A 346 -3.71 -28.13 -28.64
N ARG A 347 -4.97 -27.81 -28.37
CA ARG A 347 -5.67 -28.25 -27.17
C ARG A 347 -5.87 -29.76 -27.16
N LYS A 348 -5.49 -30.36 -26.04
CA LYS A 348 -5.68 -31.78 -25.73
C LYS A 348 -6.41 -31.89 -24.38
N ASP A 349 -7.44 -32.71 -24.34
CA ASP A 349 -8.14 -33.14 -23.14
C ASP A 349 -7.78 -34.60 -22.87
N TYR A 350 -7.51 -35.00 -21.58
CA TYR A 350 -6.95 -36.30 -21.20
C TYR A 350 -7.90 -37.12 -20.34
#